data_afe2ac677f28d2df10996e8baefd8ddd
#
_entry.id   afe2ac677f28d2df10996e8baefd8ddd
#
_cell.length_a   1.000
_cell.length_b   1.000
_cell.length_c   1.000
_cell.angle_alpha   90.00
_cell.angle_beta   90.00
_cell.angle_gamma   90.00
#
_symmetry.space_group_name_H-M   'P 1'
#
loop_
_entity.id
_entity.type
_entity.pdbx_description
1 polymer ?
#
loop_
_entity_poly.entity_id
_entity_poly.type
_entity_poly.pdbx_seq_one_letter_code
_entity_poly.pdbx_strand_id
1 'polypeptide(L)'
;RAKRAIFIAAGFGSRLVPITFNTPKPLVRVHGQRIIDGLIDACLDAGINEIYIVRGYLAEQFDQLLYKYPMIRFLENPVYNEANNISSAMVARYMLSNAYVFEADLLISNPQIIKKYHYTSDFLAIKKDRTDDWCFTVKDGVIVEEKVGGLDCWQMVGISYWNEEDGHKLSDDIKMTYEQPGGKERYWEQVPLVFCQKHYK
;
A
#
# COMPACT_ATOMS: atom_id res chain seq x y z
N ARG A 1 -4.60 -9.34 14.72
CA ARG A 1 -4.36 -10.43 13.75
C ARG A 1 -4.70 -9.92 12.35
N ALA A 2 -3.73 -9.99 11.42
CA ALA A 2 -3.97 -9.70 10.01
C ALA A 2 -4.90 -10.75 9.40
N LYS A 3 -5.97 -10.29 8.75
CA LYS A 3 -6.97 -11.14 8.09
C LYS A 3 -6.87 -11.05 6.58
N ARG A 4 -6.47 -9.88 6.07
CA ARG A 4 -6.45 -9.58 4.64
C ARG A 4 -5.28 -8.72 4.23
N ALA A 5 -5.00 -8.71 2.94
CA ALA A 5 -4.03 -7.84 2.31
C ALA A 5 -4.68 -7.10 1.14
N ILE A 6 -4.39 -5.82 1.03
CA ILE A 6 -4.88 -4.93 -0.02
C ILE A 6 -3.68 -4.39 -0.77
N PHE A 7 -3.65 -4.61 -2.09
CA PHE A 7 -2.60 -4.13 -2.97
C PHE A 7 -3.11 -2.94 -3.78
N ILE A 8 -2.47 -1.79 -3.61
CA ILE A 8 -2.76 -0.59 -4.40
C ILE A 8 -1.98 -0.69 -5.70
N ALA A 9 -2.66 -1.03 -6.78
CA ALA A 9 -2.03 -1.41 -8.06
C ALA A 9 -2.59 -0.65 -9.27
N ALA A 10 -3.36 0.42 -9.07
CA ALA A 10 -4.08 1.11 -10.14
C ALA A 10 -3.25 2.13 -10.93
N GLY A 11 -2.03 2.48 -10.47
CA GLY A 11 -1.21 3.55 -11.04
C GLY A 11 -0.51 3.18 -12.34
N PHE A 12 -0.15 4.21 -13.13
CA PHE A 12 0.55 4.06 -14.41
C PHE A 12 2.02 3.62 -14.29
N GLY A 13 2.71 3.97 -13.18
CA GLY A 13 4.13 3.64 -13.02
C GLY A 13 5.04 4.41 -13.98
N SER A 14 4.89 5.72 -14.07
CA SER A 14 5.59 6.61 -15.03
C SER A 14 7.11 6.53 -14.97
N ARG A 15 7.69 6.14 -13.85
CA ARG A 15 9.15 6.02 -13.66
C ARG A 15 9.77 4.88 -14.46
N LEU A 16 8.98 3.88 -14.90
CA LEU A 16 9.44 2.74 -15.69
C LEU A 16 9.05 2.82 -17.17
N VAL A 17 8.62 3.97 -17.65
CA VAL A 17 8.40 4.18 -19.10
C VAL A 17 9.72 3.92 -19.87
N PRO A 18 9.71 3.19 -21.00
CA PRO A 18 8.53 2.74 -21.78
C PRO A 18 7.95 1.36 -21.38
N ILE A 19 8.51 0.66 -20.41
CA ILE A 19 8.04 -0.69 -20.02
C ILE A 19 6.56 -0.66 -19.61
N THR A 20 6.16 0.32 -18.82
CA THR A 20 4.79 0.46 -18.32
C THR A 20 3.77 0.93 -19.34
N PHE A 21 4.16 1.25 -20.57
CA PHE A 21 3.18 1.51 -21.64
C PHE A 21 2.35 0.26 -21.98
N ASN A 22 2.92 -0.93 -21.82
CA ASN A 22 2.27 -2.19 -22.20
C ASN A 22 2.01 -3.11 -21.01
N THR A 23 2.61 -2.85 -19.85
CA THR A 23 2.51 -3.73 -18.67
C THR A 23 2.45 -2.90 -17.41
N PRO A 24 1.43 -3.08 -16.56
CA PRO A 24 1.43 -2.48 -15.22
C PRO A 24 2.67 -2.87 -14.44
N LYS A 25 3.27 -1.92 -13.70
CA LYS A 25 4.50 -2.17 -12.96
C LYS A 25 4.46 -3.39 -12.04
N PRO A 26 3.37 -3.67 -11.29
CA PRO A 26 3.29 -4.88 -10.46
C PRO A 26 3.39 -6.20 -11.23
N LEU A 27 3.07 -6.19 -12.52
CA LEU A 27 3.11 -7.37 -13.39
C LEU A 27 4.41 -7.52 -14.17
N VAL A 28 5.31 -6.55 -14.09
CA VAL A 28 6.64 -6.64 -14.71
C VAL A 28 7.39 -7.81 -14.09
N ARG A 29 8.05 -8.60 -14.94
CA ARG A 29 8.81 -9.77 -14.50
C ARG A 29 10.24 -9.42 -14.20
N VAL A 30 10.71 -9.85 -13.04
CA VAL A 30 12.09 -9.79 -12.60
C VAL A 30 12.54 -11.22 -12.28
N HIS A 31 13.58 -11.69 -12.95
CA HIS A 31 14.02 -13.09 -12.86
C HIS A 31 12.89 -14.12 -13.10
N GLY A 32 12.02 -13.83 -14.06
CA GLY A 32 10.93 -14.72 -14.44
C GLY A 32 9.67 -14.67 -13.56
N GLN A 33 9.70 -13.95 -12.46
CA GLN A 33 8.58 -13.80 -11.54
C GLN A 33 8.03 -12.37 -11.59
N ARG A 34 6.71 -12.19 -11.55
CA ARG A 34 6.10 -10.85 -11.46
C ARG A 34 6.45 -10.22 -10.12
N ILE A 35 6.64 -8.90 -10.11
CA ILE A 35 6.95 -8.16 -8.86
C ILE A 35 5.93 -8.46 -7.77
N ILE A 36 4.64 -8.42 -8.09
CA ILE A 36 3.56 -8.66 -7.12
C ILE A 36 3.53 -10.09 -6.57
N ASP A 37 4.03 -11.08 -7.31
CA ASP A 37 4.00 -12.48 -6.89
C ASP A 37 4.73 -12.69 -5.56
N GLY A 38 5.88 -12.07 -5.37
CA GLY A 38 6.64 -12.20 -4.12
C GLY A 38 5.88 -11.64 -2.90
N LEU A 39 5.12 -10.56 -3.10
CA LEU A 39 4.30 -9.97 -2.03
C LEU A 39 3.10 -10.85 -1.68
N ILE A 40 2.41 -11.38 -2.69
CA ILE A 40 1.26 -12.27 -2.48
C ILE A 40 1.71 -13.57 -1.79
N ASP A 41 2.81 -14.16 -2.28
CA ASP A 41 3.37 -15.39 -1.68
C ASP A 41 3.72 -15.17 -0.20
N ALA A 42 4.32 -14.03 0.15
CA ALA A 42 4.64 -13.69 1.53
C ALA A 42 3.39 -13.58 2.41
N CYS A 43 2.29 -13.04 1.89
CA CYS A 43 1.01 -12.99 2.60
C CYS A 43 0.45 -14.39 2.82
N LEU A 44 0.44 -15.22 1.80
CA LEU A 44 -0.07 -16.60 1.88
C LEU A 44 0.76 -17.45 2.88
N ASP A 45 2.08 -17.32 2.83
CA ASP A 45 3.00 -18.01 3.76
C ASP A 45 2.76 -17.58 5.21
N ALA A 46 2.39 -16.33 5.44
CA ALA A 46 1.99 -15.83 6.76
C ALA A 46 0.55 -16.25 7.17
N GLY A 47 -0.16 -16.97 6.31
CA GLY A 47 -1.54 -17.41 6.56
C GLY A 47 -2.58 -16.30 6.38
N ILE A 48 -2.30 -15.33 5.51
CA ILE A 48 -3.21 -14.25 5.11
C ILE A 48 -3.75 -14.61 3.73
N ASN A 49 -4.96 -15.13 3.67
CA ASN A 49 -5.53 -15.75 2.46
C ASN A 49 -6.58 -14.86 1.75
N GLU A 50 -7.01 -13.79 2.38
CA GLU A 50 -7.96 -12.83 1.80
C GLU A 50 -7.16 -11.73 1.11
N ILE A 51 -7.12 -11.77 -0.23
CA ILE A 51 -6.27 -10.91 -1.06
C ILE A 51 -7.15 -10.03 -1.95
N TYR A 52 -6.99 -8.71 -1.83
CA TYR A 52 -7.62 -7.72 -2.70
C TYR A 52 -6.57 -6.97 -3.50
N ILE A 53 -6.85 -6.71 -4.77
CA ILE A 53 -6.03 -5.87 -5.64
C ILE A 53 -6.91 -4.76 -6.19
N VAL A 54 -6.54 -3.51 -5.90
CA VAL A 54 -7.15 -2.33 -6.51
C VAL A 54 -6.44 -2.06 -7.82
N ARG A 55 -7.17 -2.15 -8.92
CA ARG A 55 -6.63 -2.00 -10.27
C ARG A 55 -7.32 -0.86 -11.04
N GLY A 56 -6.65 -0.37 -12.06
CA GLY A 56 -7.15 0.71 -12.92
C GLY A 56 -6.41 0.72 -14.25
N TYR A 57 -5.18 1.17 -14.27
CA TYR A 57 -4.34 1.16 -15.47
C TYR A 57 -4.11 -0.26 -15.98
N LEU A 58 -4.50 -0.53 -17.24
CA LEU A 58 -4.42 -1.85 -17.88
C LEU A 58 -5.01 -2.97 -16.99
N ALA A 59 -6.14 -2.69 -16.36
CA ALA A 59 -6.76 -3.53 -15.34
C ALA A 59 -6.92 -5.00 -15.76
N GLU A 60 -7.29 -5.24 -17.00
CA GLU A 60 -7.53 -6.59 -17.56
C GLU A 60 -6.28 -7.47 -17.53
N GLN A 61 -5.08 -6.89 -17.55
CA GLN A 61 -3.85 -7.68 -17.48
C GLN A 61 -3.65 -8.35 -16.13
N PHE A 62 -4.28 -7.85 -15.07
CA PHE A 62 -4.24 -8.48 -13.75
C PHE A 62 -5.00 -9.81 -13.69
N ASP A 63 -5.89 -10.08 -14.63
CA ASP A 63 -6.65 -11.35 -14.69
C ASP A 63 -5.71 -12.56 -14.77
N GLN A 64 -4.51 -12.43 -15.34
CA GLN A 64 -3.52 -13.50 -15.38
C GLN A 64 -3.12 -14.02 -14.00
N LEU A 65 -3.24 -13.20 -12.96
CA LEU A 65 -2.92 -13.60 -11.57
C LEU A 65 -3.85 -14.71 -11.07
N LEU A 66 -5.07 -14.79 -11.56
CA LEU A 66 -6.06 -15.76 -11.12
C LEU A 66 -5.67 -17.21 -11.41
N TYR A 67 -4.80 -17.46 -12.38
CA TYR A 67 -4.26 -18.79 -12.65
C TYR A 67 -3.44 -19.33 -11.48
N LYS A 68 -2.62 -18.49 -10.86
CA LYS A 68 -1.78 -18.85 -9.71
C LYS A 68 -2.47 -18.58 -8.38
N TYR A 69 -3.31 -17.53 -8.32
CA TYR A 69 -3.95 -17.03 -7.11
C TYR A 69 -5.46 -16.88 -7.31
N PRO A 70 -6.21 -18.00 -7.37
CA PRO A 70 -7.66 -17.95 -7.66
C PRO A 70 -8.49 -17.27 -6.58
N MET A 71 -7.90 -17.08 -5.36
CA MET A 71 -8.58 -16.39 -4.26
C MET A 71 -8.60 -14.85 -4.40
N ILE A 72 -7.85 -14.27 -5.32
CA ILE A 72 -7.77 -12.81 -5.49
C ILE A 72 -9.15 -12.24 -5.85
N ARG A 73 -9.48 -11.13 -5.23
CA ARG A 73 -10.63 -10.29 -5.57
C ARG A 73 -10.14 -8.93 -6.05
N PHE A 74 -10.63 -8.50 -7.20
CA PHE A 74 -10.30 -7.20 -7.77
C PHE A 74 -11.29 -6.14 -7.32
N LEU A 75 -10.75 -4.96 -7.02
CA LEU A 75 -11.50 -3.73 -6.78
C LEU A 75 -11.13 -2.74 -7.89
N GLU A 76 -12.12 -2.18 -8.54
CA GLU A 76 -11.90 -1.27 -9.66
C GLU A 76 -11.79 0.18 -9.20
N ASN A 77 -10.74 0.87 -9.62
CA ASN A 77 -10.61 2.31 -9.43
C ASN A 77 -10.87 3.03 -10.76
N PRO A 78 -12.07 3.56 -10.99
CA PRO A 78 -12.43 4.19 -12.26
C PRO A 78 -11.77 5.54 -12.50
N VAL A 79 -11.24 6.16 -11.46
CA VAL A 79 -10.61 7.49 -11.50
C VAL A 79 -9.09 7.46 -11.32
N TYR A 80 -8.47 6.32 -11.63
CA TYR A 80 -7.02 6.12 -11.43
C TYR A 80 -6.15 7.14 -12.18
N ASN A 81 -6.63 7.71 -13.28
CA ASN A 81 -5.93 8.71 -14.10
C ASN A 81 -6.36 10.16 -13.81
N GLU A 82 -7.34 10.37 -12.96
CA GLU A 82 -7.89 11.69 -12.59
C GLU A 82 -7.54 12.11 -11.17
N ALA A 83 -7.20 11.14 -10.33
CA ALA A 83 -6.90 11.33 -8.92
C ALA A 83 -5.65 10.56 -8.52
N ASN A 84 -5.01 10.95 -7.41
CA ASN A 84 -3.86 10.25 -6.87
C ASN A 84 -4.30 8.95 -6.15
N ASN A 85 -3.37 8.23 -5.54
CA ASN A 85 -3.61 6.91 -4.94
C ASN A 85 -4.61 6.90 -3.77
N ILE A 86 -4.96 8.06 -3.19
CA ILE A 86 -6.06 8.18 -2.25
C ILE A 86 -7.37 7.64 -2.85
N SER A 87 -7.56 7.75 -4.16
CA SER A 87 -8.72 7.19 -4.86
C SER A 87 -8.77 5.67 -4.78
N SER A 88 -7.63 5.00 -4.83
CA SER A 88 -7.55 3.55 -4.64
C SER A 88 -7.86 3.15 -3.19
N ALA A 89 -7.36 3.88 -2.21
CA ALA A 89 -7.69 3.66 -0.81
C ALA A 89 -9.19 3.92 -0.55
N MET A 90 -9.78 4.90 -1.21
CA MET A 90 -11.21 5.18 -1.14
C MET A 90 -12.06 3.99 -1.63
N VAL A 91 -11.66 3.36 -2.72
CA VAL A 91 -12.32 2.14 -3.24
C VAL A 91 -12.22 0.98 -2.24
N ALA A 92 -11.08 0.81 -1.58
CA ALA A 92 -10.81 -0.27 -0.66
C ALA A 92 -11.18 0.04 0.80
N ARG A 93 -11.73 1.20 1.11
CA ARG A 93 -11.86 1.71 2.49
C ARG A 93 -12.65 0.80 3.43
N TYR A 94 -13.57 0.00 2.94
CA TYR A 94 -14.35 -0.92 3.76
C TYR A 94 -13.59 -2.20 4.18
N MET A 95 -12.42 -2.47 3.59
CA MET A 95 -11.58 -3.63 3.85
C MET A 95 -10.33 -3.33 4.70
N LEU A 96 -10.21 -2.13 5.26
CA LEU A 96 -8.98 -1.68 5.94
C LEU A 96 -8.78 -2.24 7.35
N SER A 97 -9.82 -2.79 7.98
CA SER A 97 -9.70 -3.37 9.31
C SER A 97 -9.00 -4.72 9.32
N ASN A 98 -8.05 -4.91 10.22
CA ASN A 98 -7.22 -6.11 10.30
C ASN A 98 -6.51 -6.42 8.98
N ALA A 99 -6.02 -5.40 8.31
CA ALA A 99 -5.52 -5.48 6.95
C ALA A 99 -4.11 -4.92 6.81
N TYR A 100 -3.32 -5.58 5.96
CA TYR A 100 -2.16 -4.96 5.33
C TYR A 100 -2.60 -4.10 4.15
N VAL A 101 -1.91 -2.99 3.94
CA VAL A 101 -1.98 -2.19 2.72
C VAL A 101 -0.59 -2.13 2.11
N PHE A 102 -0.49 -2.56 0.86
CA PHE A 102 0.75 -2.64 0.11
C PHE A 102 0.74 -1.68 -1.08
N GLU A 103 1.86 -1.03 -1.33
CA GLU A 103 2.20 -0.67 -2.69
C GLU A 103 2.60 -1.94 -3.46
N ALA A 104 2.00 -2.14 -4.63
CA ALA A 104 2.04 -3.45 -5.31
C ALA A 104 3.31 -3.69 -6.15
N ASP A 105 4.25 -2.78 -6.13
CA ASP A 105 5.45 -2.74 -6.97
C ASP A 105 6.76 -2.88 -6.19
N LEU A 106 6.70 -3.51 -5.02
CA LEU A 106 7.83 -3.71 -4.14
C LEU A 106 8.45 -5.10 -4.31
N LEU A 107 9.76 -5.14 -4.39
CA LEU A 107 10.54 -6.37 -4.26
C LEU A 107 11.00 -6.53 -2.82
N ILE A 108 10.64 -7.65 -2.20
CA ILE A 108 11.08 -7.99 -0.85
C ILE A 108 12.05 -9.17 -0.89
N SER A 109 13.19 -9.07 -0.21
CA SER A 109 14.18 -10.15 -0.11
C SER A 109 13.87 -11.14 1.01
N ASN A 110 13.19 -10.70 2.06
CA ASN A 110 12.80 -11.52 3.19
C ASN A 110 11.27 -11.53 3.37
N PRO A 111 10.57 -12.59 2.93
CA PRO A 111 9.11 -12.68 3.08
C PRO A 111 8.64 -12.73 4.53
N GLN A 112 9.51 -13.09 5.48
CA GLN A 112 9.18 -13.18 6.91
C GLN A 112 8.94 -11.82 7.57
N ILE A 113 9.17 -10.70 6.88
CA ILE A 113 8.75 -9.37 7.34
C ILE A 113 7.23 -9.24 7.40
N ILE A 114 6.52 -10.03 6.61
CA ILE A 114 5.05 -10.07 6.63
C ILE A 114 4.61 -11.06 7.71
N LYS A 115 3.99 -10.53 8.76
CA LYS A 115 3.57 -11.27 9.95
C LYS A 115 2.06 -11.29 10.09
N LYS A 116 1.53 -12.40 10.62
CA LYS A 116 0.10 -12.56 10.91
C LYS A 116 -0.35 -11.76 12.14
N TYR A 117 0.54 -11.58 13.11
CA TYR A 117 0.20 -10.96 14.39
C TYR A 117 0.99 -9.67 14.59
N HIS A 118 0.27 -8.64 15.01
CA HIS A 118 0.81 -7.31 15.32
C HIS A 118 0.29 -6.86 16.69
N TYR A 119 1.08 -6.09 17.40
CA TYR A 119 0.67 -5.46 18.66
C TYR A 119 -0.20 -4.24 18.43
N THR A 120 0.08 -3.50 17.35
CA THR A 120 -0.60 -2.27 16.98
C THR A 120 -0.59 -2.11 15.46
N SER A 121 -1.26 -1.08 14.95
CA SER A 121 -1.08 -0.63 13.57
C SER A 121 0.36 -0.14 13.38
N ASP A 122 0.93 -0.36 12.21
CA ASP A 122 2.33 -0.04 11.95
C ASP A 122 2.61 0.28 10.49
N PHE A 123 3.71 0.96 10.24
CA PHE A 123 4.36 1.10 8.94
C PHE A 123 5.70 0.40 8.94
N LEU A 124 6.02 -0.33 7.88
CA LEU A 124 7.37 -0.82 7.67
C LEU A 124 8.27 0.30 7.15
N ALA A 125 9.47 0.37 7.70
CA ALA A 125 10.47 1.35 7.31
C ALA A 125 11.87 0.75 7.35
N ILE A 126 12.79 1.34 6.59
CA ILE A 126 14.20 0.97 6.54
C ILE A 126 15.03 2.14 7.06
N LYS A 127 15.93 1.86 7.99
CA LYS A 127 16.88 2.86 8.48
C LYS A 127 17.83 3.28 7.36
N LYS A 128 17.96 4.57 7.13
CA LYS A 128 18.84 5.18 6.14
C LYS A 128 19.65 6.31 6.73
N ASP A 129 20.94 6.38 6.37
CA ASP A 129 21.78 7.53 6.71
C ASP A 129 21.33 8.78 5.95
N ARG A 130 20.87 8.58 4.72
CA ARG A 130 20.32 9.62 3.86
C ARG A 130 19.29 9.01 2.88
N THR A 131 18.22 9.76 2.65
CA THR A 131 17.24 9.43 1.60
C THR A 131 16.67 10.70 0.98
N ASP A 132 16.24 10.61 -0.28
CA ASP A 132 15.48 11.64 -0.98
C ASP A 132 13.99 11.27 -1.08
N ASP A 133 13.60 10.13 -0.53
CA ASP A 133 12.25 9.59 -0.53
C ASP A 133 11.48 9.94 0.75
N TRP A 134 10.23 9.51 0.84
CA TRP A 134 9.39 9.63 2.03
C TRP A 134 10.06 8.95 3.23
N CYS A 135 10.17 9.67 4.33
CA CYS A 135 10.79 9.14 5.54
C CYS A 135 10.13 9.63 6.82
N PHE A 136 10.38 8.88 7.89
CA PHE A 136 9.83 9.12 9.21
C PHE A 136 10.90 9.54 10.21
N THR A 137 10.54 10.48 11.08
CA THR A 137 11.19 10.65 12.39
C THR A 137 10.40 9.81 13.39
N VAL A 138 11.12 8.95 14.12
CA VAL A 138 10.53 8.01 15.08
C VAL A 138 11.02 8.33 16.47
N LYS A 139 10.12 8.43 17.45
CA LYS A 139 10.44 8.60 18.87
C LYS A 139 9.71 7.52 19.67
N ASP A 140 10.46 6.75 20.46
CA ASP A 140 9.95 5.67 21.31
C ASP A 140 9.08 4.65 20.51
N GLY A 141 9.48 4.36 19.27
CA GLY A 141 8.75 3.45 18.38
C GLY A 141 7.54 4.04 17.68
N VAL A 142 7.24 5.31 17.92
CA VAL A 142 6.09 6.02 17.33
C VAL A 142 6.57 7.00 16.26
N ILE A 143 5.88 7.03 15.12
CA ILE A 143 6.11 8.01 14.06
C ILE A 143 5.63 9.38 14.54
N VAL A 144 6.54 10.34 14.63
CA VAL A 144 6.21 11.71 15.07
C VAL A 144 6.18 12.72 13.94
N GLU A 145 6.85 12.43 12.83
CA GLU A 145 6.92 13.31 11.67
C GLU A 145 7.12 12.46 10.40
N GLU A 146 6.52 12.91 9.32
CA GLU A 146 6.70 12.39 7.97
C GLU A 146 7.15 13.53 7.06
N LYS A 147 8.15 13.28 6.22
CA LYS A 147 8.72 14.27 5.30
C LYS A 147 9.32 13.61 4.06
N VAL A 148 9.55 14.40 3.02
CA VAL A 148 10.28 13.97 1.82
C VAL A 148 11.75 14.34 2.00
N GLY A 149 12.61 13.32 1.96
CA GLY A 149 14.05 13.47 2.18
C GLY A 149 14.45 13.62 3.64
N GLY A 150 15.63 13.14 3.98
CA GLY A 150 16.17 13.27 5.33
C GLY A 150 17.52 12.59 5.53
N LEU A 151 18.12 12.91 6.68
CA LEU A 151 19.34 12.31 7.19
C LEU A 151 19.01 11.51 8.45
N ASP A 152 19.69 10.38 8.66
CA ASP A 152 19.52 9.51 9.83
C ASP A 152 18.02 9.25 10.15
N CYS A 153 17.29 8.75 9.16
CA CYS A 153 15.84 8.63 9.21
C CYS A 153 15.35 7.24 8.80
N TRP A 154 14.05 7.01 8.95
CA TRP A 154 13.38 5.78 8.57
C TRP A 154 12.64 5.99 7.23
N GLN A 155 13.17 5.42 6.15
CA GLN A 155 12.51 5.47 4.85
C GLN A 155 11.28 4.59 4.82
N MET A 156 10.15 5.16 4.37
CA MET A 156 8.90 4.42 4.17
C MET A 156 9.06 3.38 3.07
N VAL A 157 8.63 2.14 3.35
CA VAL A 157 8.69 1.03 2.40
C VAL A 157 7.45 0.93 1.53
N GLY A 158 6.31 1.38 2.01
CA GLY A 158 5.02 1.25 1.32
C GLY A 158 4.23 0.01 1.75
N ILE A 159 4.47 -0.47 2.95
CA ILE A 159 3.74 -1.56 3.59
C ILE A 159 3.28 -1.09 4.97
N SER A 160 1.99 -1.22 5.26
CA SER A 160 1.41 -0.87 6.56
C SER A 160 0.39 -1.93 6.99
N TYR A 161 0.23 -2.05 8.30
CA TYR A 161 -0.80 -2.88 8.91
C TYR A 161 -1.74 -2.01 9.75
N TRP A 162 -3.04 -2.30 9.67
CA TRP A 162 -4.09 -1.58 10.38
C TRP A 162 -4.92 -2.57 11.19
N ASN A 163 -4.96 -2.36 12.51
CA ASN A 163 -5.82 -3.13 13.39
C ASN A 163 -7.30 -2.79 13.14
N GLU A 164 -8.21 -3.44 13.86
CA GLU A 164 -9.64 -3.28 13.64
C GLU A 164 -10.11 -1.85 13.87
N GLU A 165 -9.72 -1.26 14.99
CA GLU A 165 -10.13 0.10 15.38
C GLU A 165 -9.55 1.15 14.43
N ASP A 166 -8.24 1.09 14.18
CA ASP A 166 -7.57 2.05 13.30
C ASP A 166 -8.01 1.91 11.84
N GLY A 167 -8.33 0.69 11.40
CA GLY A 167 -8.87 0.45 10.06
C GLY A 167 -10.24 1.11 9.86
N HIS A 168 -11.10 1.10 10.86
CA HIS A 168 -12.39 1.81 10.83
C HIS A 168 -12.18 3.33 10.81
N LYS A 169 -11.30 3.85 11.67
CA LYS A 169 -10.95 5.28 11.66
C LYS A 169 -10.39 5.71 10.30
N LEU A 170 -9.47 4.90 9.75
CA LEU A 170 -8.84 5.18 8.47
C LEU A 170 -9.86 5.21 7.33
N SER A 171 -10.84 4.32 7.33
CA SER A 171 -11.95 4.32 6.37
C SER A 171 -12.68 5.66 6.34
N ASP A 172 -13.03 6.19 7.50
CA ASP A 172 -13.74 7.47 7.64
C ASP A 172 -12.83 8.67 7.30
N ASP A 173 -11.58 8.64 7.76
CA ASP A 173 -10.60 9.70 7.52
C ASP A 173 -10.22 9.82 6.03
N ILE A 174 -10.09 8.70 5.33
CA ILE A 174 -9.86 8.68 3.88
C ILE A 174 -11.03 9.34 3.15
N LYS A 175 -12.26 8.96 3.47
CA LYS A 175 -13.44 9.55 2.85
C LYS A 175 -13.51 11.06 3.10
N MET A 176 -13.33 11.47 4.33
CA MET A 176 -13.36 12.89 4.72
C MET A 176 -12.28 13.69 3.95
N THR A 177 -11.05 13.18 3.91
CA THR A 177 -9.95 13.86 3.20
C THR A 177 -10.17 13.91 1.70
N TYR A 178 -10.65 12.82 1.10
CA TYR A 178 -10.94 12.73 -0.32
C TYR A 178 -12.00 13.74 -0.78
N GLU A 179 -13.03 13.96 0.02
CA GLU A 179 -14.15 14.86 -0.27
C GLU A 179 -13.82 16.34 -0.05
N GLN A 180 -12.70 16.66 0.59
CA GLN A 180 -12.25 18.04 0.79
C GLN A 180 -11.66 18.63 -0.50
N PRO A 181 -11.64 19.99 -0.64
CA PRO A 181 -10.95 20.63 -1.74
C PRO A 181 -9.48 20.19 -1.82
N GLY A 182 -9.05 19.74 -3.02
CA GLY A 182 -7.71 19.21 -3.22
C GLY A 182 -7.49 17.78 -2.69
N GLY A 183 -8.49 17.15 -2.09
CA GLY A 183 -8.38 15.82 -1.50
C GLY A 183 -8.04 14.71 -2.49
N LYS A 184 -8.55 14.79 -3.72
CA LYS A 184 -8.29 13.82 -4.79
C LYS A 184 -6.82 13.76 -5.24
N GLU A 185 -6.03 14.79 -4.96
CA GLU A 185 -4.61 14.89 -5.33
C GLU A 185 -3.67 14.34 -4.26
N ARG A 186 -4.21 13.91 -3.11
CA ARG A 186 -3.42 13.43 -1.97
C ARG A 186 -2.98 11.98 -2.15
N TYR A 187 -1.86 11.65 -1.51
CA TYR A 187 -1.47 10.27 -1.24
C TYR A 187 -2.26 9.75 -0.05
N TRP A 188 -2.71 8.51 -0.09
CA TRP A 188 -3.52 7.96 0.99
C TRP A 188 -2.77 7.94 2.34
N GLU A 189 -1.45 7.71 2.29
CA GLU A 189 -0.58 7.68 3.49
C GLU A 189 -0.56 9.02 4.23
N GLN A 190 -0.77 10.13 3.53
CA GLN A 190 -0.87 11.45 4.15
C GLN A 190 -2.08 11.58 5.09
N VAL A 191 -3.10 10.75 4.90
CA VAL A 191 -4.30 10.79 5.76
C VAL A 191 -3.92 10.47 7.20
N PRO A 192 -3.37 9.29 7.55
CA PRO A 192 -2.99 9.00 8.93
C PRO A 192 -1.72 9.71 9.38
N LEU A 193 -0.81 10.05 8.47
CA LEU A 193 0.49 10.59 8.82
C LEU A 193 0.51 12.12 8.96
N VAL A 194 -0.37 12.82 8.27
CA VAL A 194 -0.39 14.30 8.21
C VAL A 194 -1.75 14.87 8.60
N PHE A 195 -2.79 14.59 7.81
CA PHE A 195 -4.08 15.27 7.93
C PHE A 195 -4.89 14.86 9.17
N CYS A 196 -4.83 13.59 9.54
CA CYS A 196 -5.56 13.01 10.66
C CYS A 196 -4.63 12.38 11.70
N GLN A 197 -3.38 12.81 11.79
CA GLN A 197 -2.35 12.21 12.64
C GLN A 197 -2.81 12.06 14.11
N LYS A 198 -3.60 12.99 14.62
CA LYS A 198 -4.08 12.97 16.01
C LYS A 198 -5.06 11.82 16.32
N HIS A 199 -5.62 11.18 15.30
CA HIS A 199 -6.52 10.05 15.46
C HIS A 199 -5.79 8.73 15.75
N TYR A 200 -4.48 8.67 15.49
CA TYR A 200 -3.66 7.46 15.58
C TYR A 200 -2.60 7.62 16.67
N LYS A 201 -2.21 6.48 17.29
CA LYS A 201 -1.20 6.42 18.36
C LYS A 201 0.07 5.72 17.89
#